data_47804f17ce8c1d9b0d57c908865183ae
#
_entry.id   47804f17ce8c1d9b0d57c908865183ae
#
_cell.length_a   1.000
_cell.length_b   1.000
_cell.length_c   1.000
_cell.angle_alpha   90.00
_cell.angle_beta   90.00
_cell.angle_gamma   90.00
#
_symmetry.space_group_name_H-M   'P 1'
#
loop_
_entity.id
_entity.type
_entity.pdbx_description
1 polymer ?
#
loop_
_entity_poly.entity_id
_entity_poly.type
_entity_poly.pdbx_seq_one_letter_code
_entity_poly.pdbx_strand_id
1 'polypeptide(L)'
;SEHRRIGSITEKILNKLPEEKKACFYQSLYYPVKGCELLNRMILDGQRNRWYSIQQRASTGELEKKVKACYDSLQVITKGYNSLLGGKWDHVMTMKQGFAAAYFELPALRKTSLASDATLGVMAEGEDVLKGLKSFHSLPCFNTYLRQSYYVDVFNKGASPLKWKASVTENWILLSKKAGETATEERIEVSVDWAKVPVGEKVFGVLEITSDRGEKENVYISVFNPSSPSLAEMDTLFVEHNGYVSIDAASFHRKVENKAIKMRTIPNLGIENTAIQLGDPTAAPQRTAGRSTPRLEYDFYTFEQGSVDVYTYVLPTFVTSK
;
A
#
# COMPACT_ATOMS: atom_id res chain seq x y z
N SER A 1 6.57 8.38 -1.79
CA SER A 1 6.47 7.27 -2.76
C SER A 1 7.55 7.39 -3.82
N GLU A 2 7.95 6.28 -4.40
CA GLU A 2 8.99 6.21 -5.45
C GLU A 2 8.62 7.06 -6.67
N HIS A 3 7.37 7.05 -7.09
CA HIS A 3 6.88 7.91 -8.18
C HIS A 3 7.18 9.39 -7.96
N ARG A 4 7.02 9.88 -6.71
CA ARG A 4 7.34 11.27 -6.38
C ARG A 4 8.83 11.54 -6.47
N ARG A 5 9.66 10.61 -6.02
CA ARG A 5 11.12 10.71 -6.11
C ARG A 5 11.59 10.79 -7.57
N ILE A 6 11.08 9.91 -8.41
CA ILE A 6 11.42 9.87 -9.85
C ILE A 6 10.91 11.13 -10.56
N GLY A 7 9.67 11.58 -10.27
CA GLY A 7 9.12 12.81 -10.81
C GLY A 7 9.95 14.05 -10.45
N SER A 8 10.44 14.14 -9.22
CA SER A 8 11.32 15.23 -8.80
C SER A 8 12.71 15.19 -9.48
N ILE A 9 13.23 14.00 -9.76
CA ILE A 9 14.50 13.84 -10.49
C ILE A 9 14.34 14.31 -11.94
N THR A 10 13.28 13.90 -12.63
CA THR A 10 13.05 14.32 -14.04
C THR A 10 12.86 15.83 -14.15
N GLU A 11 12.20 16.46 -13.21
CA GLU A 11 12.03 17.92 -13.15
C GLU A 11 13.37 18.65 -12.98
N LYS A 12 14.23 18.16 -12.09
CA LYS A 12 15.59 18.70 -11.89
C LYS A 12 16.47 18.55 -13.12
N ILE A 13 16.33 17.44 -13.85
CA ILE A 13 17.06 17.20 -15.11
C ILE A 13 16.58 18.16 -16.20
N LEU A 14 15.25 18.27 -16.40
CA LEU A 14 14.66 19.16 -17.39
C LEU A 14 15.16 20.61 -17.23
N ASN A 15 15.24 21.09 -15.99
CA ASN A 15 15.67 22.45 -15.67
C ASN A 15 17.18 22.69 -15.96
N LYS A 16 17.98 21.63 -16.01
CA LYS A 16 19.43 21.70 -16.27
C LYS A 16 19.81 21.45 -17.72
N LEU A 17 18.89 20.95 -18.53
CA LEU A 17 19.17 20.62 -19.93
C LEU A 17 19.34 21.89 -20.78
N PRO A 18 20.25 21.87 -21.80
CA PRO A 18 20.29 22.87 -22.86
C PRO A 18 18.96 22.96 -23.59
N GLU A 19 18.61 24.16 -24.07
CA GLU A 19 17.28 24.44 -24.65
C GLU A 19 16.94 23.51 -25.82
N GLU A 20 17.92 23.23 -26.69
CA GLU A 20 17.74 22.37 -27.85
C GLU A 20 17.40 20.91 -27.50
N LYS A 21 17.65 20.47 -26.25
CA LYS A 21 17.36 19.11 -25.77
C LYS A 21 16.06 19.02 -24.94
N LYS A 22 15.56 20.16 -24.47
CA LYS A 22 14.38 20.19 -23.58
C LYS A 22 13.14 19.59 -24.21
N ALA A 23 12.84 19.93 -25.47
CA ALA A 23 11.63 19.45 -26.14
C ALA A 23 11.61 17.91 -26.23
N CYS A 24 12.73 17.29 -26.64
CA CYS A 24 12.87 15.85 -26.74
C CYS A 24 12.75 15.19 -25.35
N PHE A 25 13.44 15.71 -24.36
CA PHE A 25 13.37 15.19 -22.98
C PHE A 25 11.97 15.34 -22.37
N TYR A 26 11.32 16.48 -22.62
CA TYR A 26 9.95 16.72 -22.14
C TYR A 26 8.99 15.67 -22.68
N GLN A 27 9.06 15.41 -23.97
CA GLN A 27 8.20 14.45 -24.66
C GLN A 27 8.45 13.01 -24.24
N SER A 28 9.74 12.59 -24.20
CA SER A 28 10.11 11.18 -24.03
C SER A 28 10.19 10.72 -22.57
N LEU A 29 10.48 11.63 -21.64
CA LEU A 29 10.71 11.28 -20.22
C LEU A 29 9.91 12.11 -19.23
N TYR A 30 9.97 13.45 -19.33
CA TYR A 30 9.33 14.29 -18.31
C TYR A 30 7.81 14.10 -18.28
N TYR A 31 7.15 14.22 -19.42
CA TYR A 31 5.69 14.11 -19.49
C TYR A 31 5.17 12.73 -19.05
N PRO A 32 5.68 11.58 -19.54
CA PRO A 32 5.24 10.28 -19.08
C PRO A 32 5.46 10.08 -17.58
N VAL A 33 6.64 10.41 -17.06
CA VAL A 33 6.99 10.20 -15.66
C VAL A 33 6.17 11.11 -14.74
N LYS A 34 6.14 12.41 -15.05
CA LYS A 34 5.41 13.40 -14.23
C LYS A 34 3.91 13.21 -14.33
N GLY A 35 3.41 12.88 -15.52
CA GLY A 35 2.01 12.55 -15.73
C GLY A 35 1.56 11.34 -14.91
N CYS A 36 2.33 10.26 -14.92
CA CYS A 36 2.05 9.08 -14.08
C CYS A 36 2.09 9.40 -12.60
N GLU A 37 3.08 10.19 -12.12
CA GLU A 37 3.14 10.62 -10.72
C GLU A 37 1.87 11.38 -10.31
N LEU A 38 1.49 12.40 -11.08
CA LEU A 38 0.35 13.26 -10.79
C LEU A 38 -0.98 12.49 -10.86
N LEU A 39 -1.14 11.65 -11.88
CA LEU A 39 -2.33 10.82 -12.05
C LEU A 39 -2.51 9.83 -10.88
N ASN A 40 -1.46 9.09 -10.53
CA ASN A 40 -1.51 8.16 -9.40
C ASN A 40 -1.84 8.88 -8.08
N ARG A 41 -1.23 10.05 -7.84
CA ARG A 41 -1.54 10.86 -6.65
C ARG A 41 -2.99 11.35 -6.65
N MET A 42 -3.47 11.83 -7.80
CA MET A 42 -4.86 12.28 -7.95
C MET A 42 -5.85 11.16 -7.62
N ILE A 43 -5.62 9.95 -8.15
CA ILE A 43 -6.49 8.79 -7.93
C ILE A 43 -6.42 8.34 -6.45
N LEU A 44 -5.22 8.16 -5.91
CA LEU A 44 -5.05 7.68 -4.54
C LEU A 44 -5.58 8.66 -3.49
N ASP A 45 -5.28 9.96 -3.64
CA ASP A 45 -5.78 10.97 -2.71
C ASP A 45 -7.29 11.21 -2.90
N GLY A 46 -7.83 10.99 -4.12
CA GLY A 46 -9.26 10.96 -4.38
C GLY A 46 -9.99 9.82 -3.66
N GLN A 47 -9.40 8.61 -3.65
CA GLN A 47 -9.95 7.49 -2.88
C GLN A 47 -9.83 7.75 -1.37
N ARG A 48 -8.70 8.28 -0.90
CA ARG A 48 -8.56 8.69 0.50
C ARG A 48 -9.58 9.75 0.90
N ASN A 49 -9.84 10.74 0.06
CA ASN A 49 -10.86 11.75 0.32
C ASN A 49 -12.24 11.11 0.55
N ARG A 50 -12.61 10.09 -0.25
CA ARG A 50 -13.87 9.35 -0.07
C ARG A 50 -13.91 8.62 1.27
N TRP A 51 -12.85 7.90 1.61
CA TRP A 51 -12.79 7.15 2.87
C TRP A 51 -12.76 8.07 4.07
N TYR A 52 -11.95 9.12 4.04
CA TYR A 52 -11.82 10.08 5.13
C TYR A 52 -13.10 10.87 5.34
N SER A 53 -13.88 11.13 4.28
CA SER A 53 -15.18 11.75 4.41
C SER A 53 -16.20 10.87 5.16
N ILE A 54 -16.17 9.55 4.96
CA ILE A 54 -17.00 8.59 5.69
C ILE A 54 -16.62 8.58 7.17
N GLN A 55 -15.34 8.66 7.47
CA GLN A 55 -14.79 8.73 8.82
C GLN A 55 -14.93 10.14 9.45
N GLN A 56 -15.38 11.13 8.68
CA GLN A 56 -15.47 12.52 9.11
C GLN A 56 -14.13 13.15 9.51
N ARG A 57 -13.00 12.72 8.94
CA ARG A 57 -11.68 13.24 9.28
C ARG A 57 -11.51 14.69 8.85
N ALA A 58 -10.91 15.51 9.70
CA ALA A 58 -10.58 16.92 9.42
C ALA A 58 -9.68 17.09 8.19
N SER A 59 -8.81 16.11 7.90
CA SER A 59 -7.92 16.09 6.72
C SER A 59 -8.64 15.93 5.37
N THR A 60 -9.93 15.61 5.34
CA THR A 60 -10.71 15.45 4.09
C THR A 60 -10.61 16.67 3.17
N GLY A 61 -10.68 17.89 3.72
CA GLY A 61 -10.58 19.12 2.95
C GLY A 61 -9.19 19.39 2.38
N GLU A 62 -8.13 18.95 3.06
CA GLU A 62 -6.77 19.04 2.53
C GLU A 62 -6.55 18.07 1.36
N LEU A 63 -7.13 16.87 1.42
CA LEU A 63 -7.10 15.91 0.33
C LEU A 63 -7.81 16.46 -0.91
N GLU A 64 -8.97 17.12 -0.75
CA GLU A 64 -9.64 17.81 -1.85
C GLU A 64 -8.71 18.80 -2.55
N LYS A 65 -8.02 19.65 -1.80
CA LYS A 65 -7.06 20.61 -2.35
C LYS A 65 -5.90 19.93 -3.08
N LYS A 66 -5.34 18.87 -2.52
CA LYS A 66 -4.24 18.08 -3.13
C LYS A 66 -4.65 17.45 -4.45
N VAL A 67 -5.85 16.88 -4.52
CA VAL A 67 -6.39 16.26 -5.74
C VAL A 67 -6.58 17.29 -6.84
N LYS A 68 -7.19 18.45 -6.52
CA LYS A 68 -7.35 19.56 -7.48
C LYS A 68 -6.01 20.06 -7.99
N ALA A 69 -5.03 20.26 -7.12
CA ALA A 69 -3.69 20.69 -7.51
C ALA A 69 -2.98 19.68 -8.44
N CYS A 70 -3.17 18.37 -8.22
CA CYS A 70 -2.66 17.34 -9.14
C CYS A 70 -3.34 17.41 -10.50
N TYR A 71 -4.68 17.58 -10.52
CA TYR A 71 -5.44 17.75 -11.76
C TYR A 71 -4.98 18.96 -12.55
N ASP A 72 -4.89 20.14 -11.91
CA ASP A 72 -4.44 21.38 -12.54
C ASP A 72 -3.02 21.24 -13.10
N SER A 73 -2.13 20.59 -12.34
CA SER A 73 -0.76 20.29 -12.79
C SER A 73 -0.73 19.39 -14.01
N LEU A 74 -1.60 18.37 -14.08
CA LEU A 74 -1.76 17.52 -15.27
C LEU A 74 -2.18 18.33 -16.50
N GLN A 75 -3.13 19.27 -16.34
CA GLN A 75 -3.54 20.15 -17.44
C GLN A 75 -2.37 21.01 -17.92
N VAL A 76 -1.59 21.58 -16.99
CA VAL A 76 -0.41 22.40 -17.32
C VAL A 76 0.63 21.64 -18.10
N ILE A 77 1.04 20.44 -17.65
CA ILE A 77 2.05 19.65 -18.37
C ILE A 77 1.55 19.13 -19.71
N THR A 78 0.25 18.84 -19.81
CA THR A 78 -0.39 18.41 -21.08
C THR A 78 -0.39 19.55 -22.10
N LYS A 79 -0.76 20.76 -21.66
CA LYS A 79 -0.67 21.96 -22.52
C LYS A 79 0.78 22.23 -22.93
N GLY A 80 1.72 22.07 -21.98
CA GLY A 80 3.16 22.18 -22.27
C GLY A 80 3.60 21.20 -23.37
N TYR A 81 3.17 19.94 -23.30
CA TYR A 81 3.46 18.93 -24.32
C TYR A 81 2.93 19.34 -25.71
N ASN A 82 1.66 19.71 -25.78
CA ASN A 82 0.99 20.07 -27.05
C ASN A 82 1.58 21.32 -27.69
N SER A 83 2.16 22.24 -26.90
CA SER A 83 2.80 23.47 -27.40
C SER A 83 4.27 23.31 -27.80
N LEU A 84 4.88 22.14 -27.62
CA LEU A 84 6.28 21.91 -27.98
C LEU A 84 6.54 22.18 -29.48
N LEU A 85 7.70 22.78 -29.76
CA LEU A 85 8.16 23.06 -31.13
C LEU A 85 7.14 23.84 -31.96
N GLY A 86 6.54 24.89 -31.36
CA GLY A 86 5.55 25.74 -32.02
C GLY A 86 4.21 25.06 -32.29
N GLY A 87 3.85 24.07 -31.47
CA GLY A 87 2.59 23.33 -31.61
C GLY A 87 2.63 22.16 -32.56
N LYS A 88 3.83 21.69 -32.94
CA LYS A 88 3.99 20.51 -33.82
C LYS A 88 3.23 19.27 -33.31
N TRP A 89 3.05 19.16 -32.00
CA TRP A 89 2.41 18.04 -31.31
C TRP A 89 1.03 18.42 -30.74
N ASP A 90 0.43 19.51 -31.23
CA ASP A 90 -0.88 19.93 -30.77
C ASP A 90 -1.92 18.83 -30.98
N HIS A 91 -2.82 18.68 -30.01
CA HIS A 91 -3.84 17.64 -29.93
C HIS A 91 -3.33 16.18 -29.78
N VAL A 92 -2.02 15.90 -29.76
CA VAL A 92 -1.51 14.53 -29.59
C VAL A 92 -1.85 14.03 -28.17
N MET A 93 -1.67 14.87 -27.15
CA MET A 93 -2.06 14.54 -25.77
C MET A 93 -3.42 15.14 -25.47
N THR A 94 -4.47 14.60 -26.10
CA THR A 94 -5.86 14.99 -25.84
C THR A 94 -6.52 13.91 -25.02
N MET A 95 -6.77 14.21 -23.74
CA MET A 95 -7.21 13.22 -22.76
C MET A 95 -8.73 12.94 -22.75
N LYS A 96 -9.52 13.44 -23.68
CA LYS A 96 -10.98 13.49 -23.55
C LYS A 96 -11.75 12.51 -24.44
N GLN A 97 -11.18 11.43 -24.92
CA GLN A 97 -11.94 10.57 -25.83
C GLN A 97 -12.01 9.11 -25.33
N GLY A 98 -13.23 8.56 -25.39
CA GLY A 98 -13.53 7.16 -25.20
C GLY A 98 -13.64 6.70 -23.75
N PHE A 99 -13.65 5.41 -23.56
CA PHE A 99 -13.83 4.70 -22.30
C PHE A 99 -12.87 5.12 -21.17
N ALA A 100 -11.64 5.52 -21.53
CA ALA A 100 -10.63 5.92 -20.55
C ALA A 100 -10.76 7.37 -20.05
N ALA A 101 -11.64 8.20 -20.62
CA ALA A 101 -11.78 9.60 -20.26
C ALA A 101 -12.04 9.82 -18.76
N ALA A 102 -12.86 8.98 -18.15
CA ALA A 102 -13.21 9.05 -16.73
C ALA A 102 -12.02 8.93 -15.77
N TYR A 103 -10.93 8.26 -16.19
CA TYR A 103 -9.73 8.13 -15.36
C TYR A 103 -8.88 9.40 -15.32
N PHE A 104 -9.05 10.29 -16.30
CA PHE A 104 -8.28 11.52 -16.43
C PHE A 104 -9.08 12.77 -16.03
N GLU A 105 -10.33 12.61 -15.68
CA GLU A 105 -11.16 13.69 -15.15
C GLU A 105 -10.92 13.89 -13.65
N LEU A 106 -11.30 15.08 -13.18
CA LEU A 106 -11.28 15.34 -11.74
C LEU A 106 -12.24 14.38 -11.04
N PRO A 107 -11.75 13.53 -10.13
CA PRO A 107 -12.62 12.60 -9.42
C PRO A 107 -13.66 13.33 -8.57
N ALA A 108 -14.83 12.71 -8.42
CA ALA A 108 -15.85 13.23 -7.51
C ALA A 108 -15.32 13.27 -6.07
N LEU A 109 -15.15 14.46 -5.54
CA LEU A 109 -14.63 14.72 -4.20
C LEU A 109 -15.76 14.93 -3.21
N ARG A 110 -15.51 14.53 -1.96
CA ARG A 110 -16.46 14.69 -0.86
C ARG A 110 -15.97 15.76 0.12
N LYS A 111 -16.91 16.47 0.70
CA LYS A 111 -16.68 17.45 1.76
C LYS A 111 -17.15 16.84 3.09
N THR A 112 -16.51 17.23 4.17
CA THR A 112 -16.89 16.86 5.53
C THR A 112 -17.25 18.14 6.28
N SER A 113 -18.39 18.14 6.95
CA SER A 113 -18.76 19.19 7.89
C SER A 113 -18.12 18.83 9.24
N LEU A 114 -17.22 19.68 9.71
CA LEU A 114 -16.54 19.48 11.00
C LEU A 114 -17.35 20.12 12.12
N ALA A 115 -17.39 19.45 13.28
CA ALA A 115 -17.84 20.06 14.51
C ALA A 115 -16.90 21.23 14.91
N SER A 116 -17.37 22.21 15.65
CA SER A 116 -16.52 23.32 16.14
C SER A 116 -15.41 22.82 17.08
N ASP A 117 -15.77 21.88 17.90
CA ASP A 117 -14.89 21.29 18.92
C ASP A 117 -14.14 20.08 18.41
N ALA A 118 -12.95 19.84 18.98
CA ALA A 118 -12.20 18.61 18.74
C ALA A 118 -13.05 17.38 19.10
N THR A 119 -13.01 16.37 18.26
CA THR A 119 -13.74 15.11 18.46
C THR A 119 -12.85 13.96 18.07
N LEU A 120 -12.68 12.99 18.97
CA LEU A 120 -11.80 11.84 18.78
C LEU A 120 -12.37 10.88 17.72
N GLY A 121 -11.50 10.44 16.83
CA GLY A 121 -11.74 9.31 15.95
C GLY A 121 -10.54 8.38 15.97
N VAL A 122 -10.79 7.08 15.81
CA VAL A 122 -9.76 6.06 15.78
C VAL A 122 -10.03 5.12 14.61
N MET A 123 -8.98 4.61 13.98
CA MET A 123 -9.04 3.59 12.95
C MET A 123 -7.85 2.66 13.08
N ALA A 124 -8.09 1.38 13.22
CA ALA A 124 -7.06 0.37 13.25
C ALA A 124 -6.72 -0.13 11.84
N GLU A 125 -5.47 -0.52 11.63
CA GLU A 125 -5.04 -1.16 10.38
C GLU A 125 -5.86 -2.42 10.09
N GLY A 126 -6.20 -2.64 8.81
CA GLY A 126 -6.99 -3.78 8.36
C GLY A 126 -8.50 -3.62 8.52
N GLU A 127 -9.00 -2.52 9.10
CA GLU A 127 -10.43 -2.27 9.17
C GLU A 127 -10.99 -1.83 7.81
N ASP A 128 -12.12 -2.43 7.44
CA ASP A 128 -12.83 -2.10 6.21
C ASP A 128 -13.83 -0.98 6.44
N VAL A 129 -13.47 0.22 5.99
CA VAL A 129 -14.32 1.42 6.08
C VAL A 129 -15.65 1.27 5.36
N LEU A 130 -15.70 0.45 4.30
CA LEU A 130 -16.90 0.25 3.48
C LEU A 130 -17.93 -0.66 4.16
N LYS A 131 -17.52 -1.45 5.14
CA LYS A 131 -18.43 -2.30 5.94
C LYS A 131 -19.12 -1.55 7.08
N GLY A 132 -19.00 -0.23 7.10
CA GLY A 132 -19.54 0.65 8.12
C GLY A 132 -18.57 0.90 9.27
N LEU A 133 -18.86 1.95 10.06
CA LEU A 133 -18.11 2.20 11.29
C LEU A 133 -18.42 1.06 12.28
N LYS A 134 -17.39 0.31 12.62
CA LYS A 134 -17.54 -0.73 13.64
C LYS A 134 -17.74 -0.09 15.02
N SER A 135 -18.50 -0.77 15.85
CA SER A 135 -18.67 -0.39 17.26
C SER A 135 -17.42 -0.68 18.12
N PHE A 136 -16.44 -1.35 17.57
CA PHE A 136 -15.15 -1.65 18.22
C PHE A 136 -14.03 -1.74 17.17
N HIS A 137 -12.83 -1.32 17.55
CA HIS A 137 -11.63 -1.38 16.73
C HIS A 137 -10.79 -2.60 17.11
N SER A 138 -10.18 -3.25 16.12
CA SER A 138 -9.27 -4.37 16.34
C SER A 138 -8.15 -4.38 15.31
N LEU A 139 -6.92 -4.58 15.77
CA LEU A 139 -5.80 -4.87 14.89
C LEU A 139 -5.86 -6.31 14.38
N PRO A 140 -5.24 -6.61 13.21
CA PRO A 140 -4.97 -7.99 12.83
C PRO A 140 -4.16 -8.70 13.92
N CYS A 141 -4.29 -10.04 14.02
CA CYS A 141 -3.60 -10.81 15.04
C CYS A 141 -2.07 -10.71 14.83
N PHE A 142 -1.32 -10.43 15.88
CA PHE A 142 0.14 -10.50 15.85
C PHE A 142 0.58 -11.96 15.92
N ASN A 143 1.62 -12.32 15.18
CA ASN A 143 2.12 -13.68 15.10
C ASN A 143 3.60 -13.74 15.48
N THR A 144 3.95 -14.63 16.43
CA THR A 144 5.32 -14.77 16.95
C THR A 144 6.33 -15.14 15.87
N TYR A 145 5.91 -15.86 14.83
CA TYR A 145 6.79 -16.29 13.73
C TYR A 145 7.08 -15.16 12.72
N LEU A 146 6.15 -14.21 12.56
CA LEU A 146 6.26 -13.12 11.58
C LEU A 146 6.66 -11.79 12.20
N ARG A 147 6.38 -11.60 13.49
CA ARG A 147 6.75 -10.41 14.30
C ARG A 147 6.43 -9.07 13.64
N GLN A 148 5.22 -8.98 13.08
CA GLN A 148 4.74 -7.77 12.43
C GLN A 148 4.59 -6.60 13.41
N SER A 149 4.50 -5.41 12.85
CA SER A 149 3.92 -4.23 13.49
C SER A 149 2.68 -3.79 12.71
N TYR A 150 1.76 -3.18 13.39
CA TYR A 150 0.55 -2.58 12.82
C TYR A 150 0.43 -1.14 13.28
N TYR A 151 -0.51 -0.40 12.69
CA TYR A 151 -0.73 0.98 13.09
C TYR A 151 -2.19 1.25 13.48
N VAL A 152 -2.34 2.31 14.28
CA VAL A 152 -3.63 2.91 14.63
C VAL A 152 -3.55 4.39 14.25
N ASP A 153 -4.50 4.86 13.45
CA ASP A 153 -4.66 6.28 13.16
C ASP A 153 -5.56 6.90 14.23
N VAL A 154 -5.06 7.90 14.94
CA VAL A 154 -5.81 8.80 15.80
C VAL A 154 -6.09 10.06 15.01
N PHE A 155 -7.35 10.43 14.82
CA PHE A 155 -7.72 11.56 13.99
C PHE A 155 -8.78 12.44 14.63
N ASN A 156 -8.79 13.68 14.19
CA ASN A 156 -9.74 14.69 14.61
C ASN A 156 -10.94 14.74 13.64
N LYS A 157 -12.16 14.76 14.21
CA LYS A 157 -13.42 14.99 13.49
C LYS A 157 -13.95 16.40 13.68
N GLY A 158 -13.21 17.27 14.38
CA GLY A 158 -13.56 18.66 14.66
C GLY A 158 -12.58 19.67 14.09
N ALA A 159 -12.88 20.95 14.25
CA ALA A 159 -12.08 22.06 13.74
C ALA A 159 -11.00 22.54 14.72
N SER A 160 -11.20 22.37 16.03
CA SER A 160 -10.20 22.69 17.06
C SER A 160 -9.18 21.56 17.19
N PRO A 161 -7.91 21.82 17.59
CA PRO A 161 -6.91 20.77 17.77
C PRO A 161 -7.35 19.72 18.82
N LEU A 162 -7.12 18.44 18.50
CA LEU A 162 -7.40 17.29 19.35
C LEU A 162 -6.15 16.94 20.17
N LYS A 163 -6.28 16.96 21.51
CA LYS A 163 -5.29 16.41 22.43
C LYS A 163 -5.72 15.01 22.85
N TRP A 164 -4.79 14.06 22.78
CA TRP A 164 -5.06 12.67 23.07
C TRP A 164 -3.96 12.01 23.89
N LYS A 165 -4.32 10.93 24.59
CA LYS A 165 -3.40 10.04 25.31
C LYS A 165 -3.75 8.59 24.99
N ALA A 166 -2.71 7.74 24.99
CA ALA A 166 -2.83 6.30 24.78
C ALA A 166 -2.25 5.54 25.95
N SER A 167 -2.98 4.54 26.44
CA SER A 167 -2.55 3.60 27.46
C SER A 167 -2.83 2.16 27.01
N VAL A 168 -2.13 1.21 27.60
CA VAL A 168 -2.26 -0.22 27.27
C VAL A 168 -2.52 -1.02 28.55
N THR A 169 -3.29 -2.10 28.42
CA THR A 169 -3.57 -2.99 29.55
C THR A 169 -2.41 -3.93 29.85
N GLU A 170 -1.58 -4.23 28.83
CA GLU A 170 -0.53 -5.24 28.91
C GLU A 170 0.83 -4.63 28.64
N ASN A 171 1.84 -5.04 29.41
CA ASN A 171 3.21 -4.51 29.31
C ASN A 171 4.00 -5.01 28.09
N TRP A 172 3.46 -5.96 27.37
CA TRP A 172 4.03 -6.45 26.10
C TRP A 172 3.56 -5.64 24.89
N ILE A 173 2.59 -4.74 25.02
CA ILE A 173 2.14 -3.85 23.94
C ILE A 173 3.05 -2.61 23.93
N LEU A 174 3.72 -2.41 22.82
CA LEU A 174 4.62 -1.27 22.59
C LEU A 174 3.99 -0.27 21.64
N LEU A 175 4.04 1.02 22.00
CA LEU A 175 3.51 2.13 21.22
C LEU A 175 4.65 3.07 20.84
N SER A 176 4.68 3.51 19.58
CA SER A 176 5.64 4.52 19.11
C SER A 176 5.41 5.89 19.76
N LYS A 177 4.16 6.16 20.18
CA LYS A 177 3.75 7.42 20.82
C LYS A 177 2.60 7.17 21.80
N LYS A 178 2.66 7.82 22.96
CA LYS A 178 1.64 7.65 24.04
C LYS A 178 0.76 8.87 24.28
N ALA A 179 1.03 9.99 23.64
CA ALA A 179 0.22 11.19 23.68
C ALA A 179 0.55 12.12 22.52
N GLY A 180 -0.37 13.00 22.15
CA GLY A 180 -0.16 13.96 21.08
C GLY A 180 -1.21 15.05 21.04
N GLU A 181 -0.97 16.00 20.14
CA GLU A 181 -1.91 17.04 19.75
C GLU A 181 -1.92 17.14 18.23
N THR A 182 -3.08 17.05 17.60
CA THR A 182 -3.21 17.09 16.15
C THR A 182 -4.41 17.91 15.68
N ALA A 183 -4.24 18.68 14.63
CA ALA A 183 -5.33 19.33 13.94
C ALA A 183 -6.07 18.37 13.01
N THR A 184 -5.37 17.34 12.50
CA THR A 184 -5.92 16.39 11.53
C THR A 184 -5.79 14.94 12.00
N GLU A 185 -4.60 14.35 11.93
CA GLU A 185 -4.38 12.95 12.29
C GLU A 185 -2.92 12.69 12.69
N GLU A 186 -2.73 11.68 13.54
CA GLU A 186 -1.44 11.10 13.89
C GLU A 186 -1.52 9.58 13.83
N ARG A 187 -0.43 8.95 13.43
CA ARG A 187 -0.29 7.49 13.39
C ARG A 187 0.52 7.00 14.58
N ILE A 188 0.01 5.97 15.23
CA ILE A 188 0.69 5.24 16.31
C ILE A 188 1.07 3.88 15.74
N GLU A 189 2.37 3.57 15.66
CA GLU A 189 2.84 2.21 15.39
C GLU A 189 2.68 1.38 16.68
N VAL A 190 2.08 0.21 16.52
CA VAL A 190 1.85 -0.78 17.57
C VAL A 190 2.69 -2.00 17.27
N SER A 191 3.50 -2.41 18.22
CA SER A 191 4.35 -3.61 18.13
C SER A 191 4.30 -4.41 19.43
N VAL A 192 4.94 -5.57 19.44
CA VAL A 192 4.87 -6.53 20.54
C VAL A 192 6.25 -6.83 21.10
N ASP A 193 6.41 -6.73 22.39
CA ASP A 193 7.58 -7.21 23.12
C ASP A 193 7.44 -8.74 23.34
N TRP A 194 7.94 -9.50 22.38
CA TRP A 194 7.79 -10.96 22.36
C TRP A 194 8.41 -11.67 23.57
N ALA A 195 9.34 -11.04 24.28
CA ALA A 195 9.92 -11.61 25.50
C ALA A 195 8.94 -11.57 26.68
N LYS A 196 7.90 -10.76 26.62
CA LYS A 196 6.91 -10.58 27.69
C LYS A 196 5.54 -11.16 27.37
N VAL A 197 5.29 -11.56 26.12
CA VAL A 197 4.02 -12.15 25.74
C VAL A 197 3.84 -13.52 26.41
N PRO A 198 2.75 -13.78 27.10
CA PRO A 198 2.42 -15.11 27.58
C PRO A 198 2.32 -16.11 26.43
N VAL A 199 2.69 -17.37 26.71
CA VAL A 199 2.46 -18.47 25.76
C VAL A 199 0.96 -18.72 25.65
N GLY A 200 0.45 -18.79 24.43
CA GLY A 200 -0.96 -19.05 24.14
C GLY A 200 -1.33 -18.77 22.69
N GLU A 201 -2.31 -19.49 22.19
CA GLU A 201 -2.83 -19.31 20.83
C GLU A 201 -3.72 -18.05 20.72
N LYS A 202 -4.25 -17.57 21.84
CA LYS A 202 -5.14 -16.40 21.94
C LYS A 202 -4.80 -15.59 23.16
N VAL A 203 -3.84 -14.69 23.04
CA VAL A 203 -3.47 -13.72 24.07
C VAL A 203 -4.06 -12.37 23.68
N PHE A 204 -4.69 -11.68 24.63
CA PHE A 204 -5.41 -10.43 24.36
C PHE A 204 -4.87 -9.28 25.19
N GLY A 205 -4.97 -8.09 24.62
CA GLY A 205 -4.75 -6.83 25.31
C GLY A 205 -5.58 -5.73 24.66
N VAL A 206 -5.56 -4.55 25.27
CA VAL A 206 -6.32 -3.40 24.80
C VAL A 206 -5.42 -2.17 24.78
N LEU A 207 -5.47 -1.43 23.69
CA LEU A 207 -4.99 -0.07 23.58
C LEU A 207 -6.19 0.86 23.78
N GLU A 208 -6.12 1.67 24.83
CA GLU A 208 -7.12 2.68 25.14
C GLU A 208 -6.60 4.05 24.68
N ILE A 209 -7.41 4.80 23.93
CA ILE A 209 -7.12 6.14 23.47
C ILE A 209 -8.17 7.08 24.03
N THR A 210 -7.75 8.14 24.73
CA THR A 210 -8.63 9.12 25.37
C THR A 210 -8.32 10.52 24.88
N SER A 211 -9.36 11.35 24.68
CA SER A 211 -9.20 12.78 24.46
C SER A 211 -9.21 13.57 25.78
N ASP A 212 -8.71 14.80 25.75
CA ASP A 212 -8.80 15.74 26.89
C ASP A 212 -10.24 16.17 27.19
N ARG A 213 -11.19 15.81 26.33
CA ARG A 213 -12.64 16.04 26.50
C ARG A 213 -13.37 14.84 27.11
N GLY A 214 -12.63 13.77 27.43
CA GLY A 214 -13.17 12.57 28.06
C GLY A 214 -13.73 11.52 27.10
N GLU A 215 -13.59 11.70 25.79
CA GLU A 215 -13.92 10.67 24.82
C GLU A 215 -12.91 9.52 24.91
N LYS A 216 -13.38 8.30 24.68
CA LYS A 216 -12.60 7.08 24.86
C LYS A 216 -12.88 6.09 23.74
N GLU A 217 -11.82 5.59 23.10
CA GLU A 217 -11.87 4.53 22.10
C GLU A 217 -10.92 3.40 22.49
N ASN A 218 -11.36 2.17 22.29
CA ASN A 218 -10.59 0.97 22.57
C ASN A 218 -10.24 0.24 21.28
N VAL A 219 -8.96 -0.14 21.15
CA VAL A 219 -8.46 -1.00 20.08
C VAL A 219 -8.04 -2.34 20.67
N TYR A 220 -8.71 -3.41 20.26
CA TYR A 220 -8.42 -4.76 20.71
C TYR A 220 -7.22 -5.32 19.98
N ILE A 221 -6.34 -5.96 20.72
CA ILE A 221 -5.09 -6.55 20.23
C ILE A 221 -5.12 -8.02 20.56
N SER A 222 -4.88 -8.86 19.56
CA SER A 222 -4.73 -10.30 19.73
C SER A 222 -3.34 -10.75 19.29
N VAL A 223 -2.79 -11.73 19.98
CA VAL A 223 -1.47 -12.28 19.72
C VAL A 223 -1.54 -13.80 19.68
N PHE A 224 -0.92 -14.39 18.67
CA PHE A 224 -0.70 -15.81 18.50
C PHE A 224 0.76 -16.12 18.89
N ASN A 225 0.96 -16.75 20.05
CA ASN A 225 2.26 -17.11 20.61
C ASN A 225 2.22 -18.54 21.18
N PRO A 226 2.02 -19.57 20.32
CA PRO A 226 1.91 -20.96 20.77
C PRO A 226 3.27 -21.48 21.28
N SER A 227 3.23 -22.53 22.10
CA SER A 227 4.44 -23.21 22.60
C SER A 227 5.11 -24.10 21.56
N SER A 228 4.41 -24.47 20.49
CA SER A 228 4.84 -25.34 19.41
C SER A 228 4.11 -25.00 18.12
N PRO A 229 4.78 -25.10 16.95
CA PRO A 229 6.20 -25.41 16.77
C PRO A 229 7.13 -24.29 17.26
N SER A 230 8.41 -24.59 17.45
CA SER A 230 9.41 -23.61 17.86
C SER A 230 9.75 -22.63 16.74
N LEU A 231 10.29 -21.45 17.08
CA LEU A 231 10.75 -20.47 16.10
C LEU A 231 11.78 -21.05 15.13
N ALA A 232 12.69 -21.91 15.64
CA ALA A 232 13.73 -22.53 14.82
C ALA A 232 13.17 -23.50 13.76
N GLU A 233 12.07 -24.18 14.06
CA GLU A 233 11.37 -25.04 13.09
C GLU A 233 10.68 -24.25 11.98
N MET A 234 10.33 -23.01 12.24
CA MET A 234 9.59 -22.14 11.31
C MET A 234 10.47 -21.14 10.54
N ASP A 235 11.75 -21.00 10.92
CA ASP A 235 12.65 -19.93 10.45
C ASP A 235 12.82 -19.89 8.92
N THR A 236 12.73 -21.05 8.27
CA THR A 236 12.88 -21.18 6.81
C THR A 236 11.56 -21.39 6.07
N LEU A 237 10.42 -21.33 6.74
CA LEU A 237 9.12 -21.61 6.15
C LEU A 237 8.30 -20.33 5.96
N PHE A 238 7.46 -20.32 4.92
CA PHE A 238 6.37 -19.38 4.88
C PHE A 238 5.27 -19.83 5.84
N VAL A 239 4.88 -18.98 6.76
CA VAL A 239 3.98 -19.37 7.85
C VAL A 239 2.61 -18.73 7.65
N GLU A 240 1.57 -19.55 7.89
CA GLU A 240 0.18 -19.06 7.88
C GLU A 240 -0.02 -17.95 8.91
N HIS A 241 -0.76 -16.93 8.48
CA HIS A 241 -1.13 -15.80 9.30
C HIS A 241 -2.49 -15.25 8.86
N ASN A 242 -3.41 -15.11 9.80
CA ASN A 242 -4.77 -14.58 9.53
C ASN A 242 -5.49 -15.33 8.39
N GLY A 243 -5.31 -16.66 8.27
CA GLY A 243 -5.96 -17.50 7.28
C GLY A 243 -5.33 -17.47 5.88
N TYR A 244 -4.11 -16.96 5.73
CA TYR A 244 -3.40 -16.99 4.45
C TYR A 244 -1.88 -17.18 4.64
N VAL A 245 -1.21 -17.67 3.60
CA VAL A 245 0.25 -17.69 3.49
C VAL A 245 0.64 -16.76 2.36
N SER A 246 1.40 -15.71 2.67
CA SER A 246 1.94 -14.78 1.67
C SER A 246 3.34 -15.21 1.26
N ILE A 247 3.53 -15.41 -0.04
CA ILE A 247 4.79 -15.93 -0.59
C ILE A 247 5.31 -14.95 -1.64
N ASP A 248 6.51 -14.40 -1.43
CA ASP A 248 7.23 -13.69 -2.48
C ASP A 248 7.78 -14.72 -3.49
N ALA A 249 7.46 -14.51 -4.76
CA ALA A 249 7.85 -15.41 -5.84
C ALA A 249 9.38 -15.56 -5.99
N ALA A 250 10.15 -14.56 -5.59
CA ALA A 250 11.61 -14.59 -5.64
C ALA A 250 12.26 -15.36 -4.47
N SER A 251 11.51 -15.62 -3.41
CA SER A 251 11.96 -16.28 -2.20
C SER A 251 11.71 -17.80 -2.23
N PHE A 252 11.90 -18.43 -3.38
CA PHE A 252 11.74 -19.87 -3.53
C PHE A 252 12.84 -20.66 -2.77
N HIS A 253 12.48 -21.79 -2.20
CA HIS A 253 13.43 -22.67 -1.51
C HIS A 253 14.25 -23.49 -2.49
N ARG A 254 13.62 -23.97 -3.57
CA ARG A 254 14.26 -24.80 -4.59
C ARG A 254 13.75 -24.42 -5.99
N LYS A 255 14.61 -24.58 -6.97
CA LYS A 255 14.22 -24.45 -8.39
C LYS A 255 14.72 -25.62 -9.20
N VAL A 256 13.94 -26.04 -10.17
CA VAL A 256 14.32 -26.99 -11.21
C VAL A 256 14.25 -26.29 -12.55
N GLU A 257 15.34 -26.35 -13.29
CA GLU A 257 15.46 -25.79 -14.63
C GLU A 257 15.81 -26.90 -15.63
N ASN A 258 15.55 -26.68 -16.90
CA ASN A 258 16.02 -27.53 -17.98
C ASN A 258 16.76 -26.71 -19.05
N LYS A 259 17.09 -27.33 -20.20
CA LYS A 259 17.80 -26.63 -21.28
C LYS A 259 16.97 -25.51 -21.92
N ALA A 260 15.64 -25.70 -22.01
CA ALA A 260 14.73 -24.77 -22.67
C ALA A 260 14.27 -23.64 -21.74
N ILE A 261 14.12 -23.93 -20.45
CA ILE A 261 13.58 -22.98 -19.46
C ILE A 261 14.64 -22.65 -18.41
N LYS A 262 15.10 -21.41 -18.44
CA LYS A 262 15.93 -20.79 -17.41
C LYS A 262 15.14 -19.73 -16.68
N MET A 263 15.23 -19.67 -15.39
CA MET A 263 14.49 -18.71 -14.56
C MET A 263 15.39 -17.54 -14.19
N ARG A 264 14.85 -16.33 -14.35
CA ARG A 264 15.57 -15.09 -14.06
C ARG A 264 14.82 -14.27 -13.02
N THR A 265 15.53 -13.83 -12.03
CA THR A 265 15.05 -12.82 -11.09
C THR A 265 15.21 -11.44 -11.72
N ILE A 266 14.14 -10.67 -11.76
CA ILE A 266 14.12 -9.31 -12.32
C ILE A 266 13.91 -8.34 -11.14
N PRO A 267 14.94 -7.59 -10.75
CA PRO A 267 14.83 -6.62 -9.66
C PRO A 267 14.04 -5.38 -10.11
N ASN A 268 13.48 -4.68 -9.14
CA ASN A 268 12.68 -3.46 -9.32
C ASN A 268 11.43 -3.65 -10.20
N LEU A 269 10.85 -4.84 -10.17
CA LEU A 269 9.62 -5.17 -10.90
C LEU A 269 8.66 -5.92 -9.99
N GLY A 270 7.36 -5.62 -10.12
CA GLY A 270 6.31 -6.25 -9.31
C GLY A 270 6.02 -5.53 -8.00
N ILE A 271 5.11 -6.08 -7.21
CA ILE A 271 4.62 -5.49 -5.96
C ILE A 271 5.73 -5.45 -4.90
N GLU A 272 6.49 -6.54 -4.77
CA GLU A 272 7.57 -6.70 -3.78
C GLU A 272 8.96 -6.29 -4.35
N ASN A 273 8.98 -5.47 -5.41
CA ASN A 273 10.20 -5.03 -6.10
C ASN A 273 11.04 -6.15 -6.72
N THR A 274 10.48 -7.34 -6.88
CA THR A 274 11.16 -8.47 -7.50
C THR A 274 10.15 -9.34 -8.24
N ALA A 275 10.45 -9.72 -9.47
CA ALA A 275 9.65 -10.65 -10.24
C ALA A 275 10.50 -11.82 -10.73
N ILE A 276 9.86 -12.94 -11.04
CA ILE A 276 10.50 -14.10 -11.65
C ILE A 276 9.99 -14.26 -13.09
N GLN A 277 10.90 -14.30 -14.02
CA GLN A 277 10.61 -14.71 -15.39
C GLN A 277 10.83 -16.22 -15.51
N LEU A 278 9.79 -16.95 -15.90
CA LEU A 278 9.82 -18.40 -16.09
C LEU A 278 10.16 -18.73 -17.54
N GLY A 279 11.46 -18.65 -17.88
CA GLY A 279 11.95 -18.94 -19.22
C GLY A 279 11.87 -17.78 -20.20
N ASP A 280 12.31 -18.04 -21.44
CA ASP A 280 12.16 -17.09 -22.53
C ASP A 280 10.72 -17.09 -23.04
N PRO A 281 10.11 -15.92 -23.35
CA PRO A 281 8.75 -15.84 -23.91
C PRO A 281 8.53 -16.65 -25.18
N THR A 282 9.59 -16.93 -25.93
CA THR A 282 9.56 -17.73 -27.17
C THR A 282 9.84 -19.22 -26.96
N ALA A 283 10.10 -19.65 -25.73
CA ALA A 283 10.36 -21.05 -25.42
C ALA A 283 9.12 -21.92 -25.69
N ALA A 284 9.34 -23.12 -26.20
CA ALA A 284 8.27 -24.06 -26.44
C ALA A 284 7.54 -24.45 -25.15
N PRO A 285 6.22 -24.66 -25.19
CA PRO A 285 5.43 -25.11 -24.05
C PRO A 285 6.02 -26.33 -23.39
N GLN A 286 6.02 -26.35 -22.06
CA GLN A 286 6.54 -27.46 -21.28
C GLN A 286 5.39 -28.31 -20.71
N ARG A 287 5.64 -29.59 -20.47
CA ARG A 287 4.68 -30.46 -19.76
C ARG A 287 4.59 -30.02 -18.29
N THR A 288 3.40 -30.09 -17.73
CA THR A 288 3.12 -29.67 -16.34
C THR A 288 3.47 -30.70 -15.28
N ALA A 289 3.81 -31.94 -15.68
CA ALA A 289 4.16 -33.00 -14.75
C ALA A 289 5.44 -33.75 -15.18
N GLY A 290 6.29 -34.06 -14.19
CA GLY A 290 7.53 -34.82 -14.39
C GLY A 290 8.69 -34.31 -13.54
N ARG A 291 9.66 -35.19 -13.26
CA ARG A 291 10.85 -34.85 -12.44
C ARG A 291 11.73 -33.75 -13.05
N SER A 292 11.76 -33.63 -14.37
CA SER A 292 12.52 -32.60 -15.11
C SER A 292 11.69 -31.41 -15.51
N THR A 293 10.44 -31.29 -15.08
CA THR A 293 9.58 -30.14 -15.36
C THR A 293 10.14 -28.91 -14.62
N PRO A 294 10.40 -27.82 -15.34
CA PRO A 294 10.82 -26.57 -14.71
C PRO A 294 9.80 -26.09 -13.68
N ARG A 295 10.27 -25.78 -12.48
CA ARG A 295 9.39 -25.34 -11.39
C ARG A 295 10.14 -24.61 -10.31
N LEU A 296 9.42 -23.80 -9.57
CA LEU A 296 9.82 -23.24 -8.27
C LEU A 296 9.09 -24.00 -7.16
N GLU A 297 9.77 -24.22 -6.06
CA GLU A 297 9.22 -24.92 -4.89
C GLU A 297 9.31 -24.02 -3.66
N TYR A 298 8.20 -23.96 -2.94
CA TYR A 298 8.02 -23.13 -1.74
C TYR A 298 7.56 -24.05 -0.60
N ASP A 299 8.26 -24.00 0.52
CA ASP A 299 7.88 -24.73 1.72
C ASP A 299 7.11 -23.78 2.64
N PHE A 300 5.95 -24.21 3.09
CA PHE A 300 5.11 -23.40 3.96
C PHE A 300 4.48 -24.27 5.06
N TYR A 301 4.06 -23.62 6.12
CA TYR A 301 3.39 -24.25 7.25
C TYR A 301 2.01 -23.65 7.46
N THR A 302 1.00 -24.50 7.65
CA THR A 302 -0.36 -24.10 8.00
C THR A 302 -0.74 -24.64 9.38
N PHE A 303 -1.43 -23.84 10.17
CA PHE A 303 -1.97 -24.27 11.46
C PHE A 303 -3.32 -24.94 11.31
N GLU A 304 -4.05 -24.61 10.25
CA GLU A 304 -5.36 -25.20 9.96
C GLU A 304 -5.26 -26.21 8.82
N GLN A 305 -6.11 -27.25 8.89
CA GLN A 305 -6.24 -28.25 7.82
C GLN A 305 -7.44 -27.92 6.95
N GLY A 306 -7.30 -28.05 5.64
CA GLY A 306 -8.42 -27.79 4.73
C GLY A 306 -8.00 -27.61 3.28
N SER A 307 -8.97 -27.24 2.46
CA SER A 307 -8.73 -26.82 1.07
C SER A 307 -8.18 -25.40 1.07
N VAL A 308 -7.24 -25.14 0.17
CA VAL A 308 -6.64 -23.81 -0.02
C VAL A 308 -6.86 -23.30 -1.44
N ASP A 309 -7.14 -22.02 -1.59
CA ASP A 309 -7.13 -21.32 -2.87
C ASP A 309 -5.75 -20.72 -3.11
N VAL A 310 -5.18 -20.95 -4.29
CA VAL A 310 -3.88 -20.39 -4.67
C VAL A 310 -4.08 -19.23 -5.63
N TYR A 311 -3.66 -18.05 -5.20
CA TYR A 311 -3.68 -16.83 -6.01
C TYR A 311 -2.27 -16.51 -6.48
N THR A 312 -2.07 -16.47 -7.79
CA THR A 312 -0.77 -16.11 -8.39
C THR A 312 -0.88 -14.74 -9.05
N TYR A 313 -0.08 -13.79 -8.59
CA TYR A 313 0.02 -12.46 -9.20
C TYR A 313 1.03 -12.50 -10.33
N VAL A 314 0.58 -12.25 -11.55
CA VAL A 314 1.41 -12.27 -12.74
C VAL A 314 1.39 -10.91 -13.44
N LEU A 315 2.51 -10.55 -14.07
CA LEU A 315 2.54 -9.42 -14.98
C LEU A 315 2.01 -9.89 -16.34
N PRO A 316 1.01 -9.21 -16.91
CA PRO A 316 0.49 -9.58 -18.21
C PRO A 316 1.59 -9.42 -19.28
N THR A 317 1.74 -10.45 -20.09
CA THR A 317 2.65 -10.42 -21.25
C THR A 317 1.84 -10.60 -22.54
N PHE A 318 2.32 -10.03 -23.64
CA PHE A 318 1.73 -10.29 -24.94
C PHE A 318 1.99 -11.75 -25.35
N VAL A 319 1.01 -12.35 -26.03
CA VAL A 319 1.18 -13.67 -26.65
C VAL A 319 2.22 -13.53 -27.76
N THR A 320 3.37 -14.19 -27.62
CA THR A 320 4.50 -14.14 -28.56
C THR A 320 4.55 -15.35 -29.49
N SER A 321 3.77 -16.37 -29.23
CA SER A 321 3.60 -17.56 -30.06
C SER A 321 2.13 -17.94 -30.18
N LYS A 322 1.73 -18.48 -31.32
CA LYS A 322 0.41 -19.09 -31.54
C LYS A 322 0.40 -20.55 -31.06
#